data_5ee6a035e6cacda250c7381a2a90c205
#
_entry.id   5ee6a035e6cacda250c7381a2a90c205
#
_cell.length_a   1.000
_cell.length_b   1.000
_cell.length_c   1.000
_cell.angle_alpha   90.00
_cell.angle_beta   90.00
_cell.angle_gamma   90.00
#
_symmetry.space_group_name_H-M   'P 1'
#
loop_
_entity.id
_entity.type
_entity.pdbx_description
1 polymer ?
#
loop_
_entity_poly.entity_id
_entity_poly.type
_entity_poly.pdbx_seq_one_letter_code
_entity_poly.pdbx_strand_id
1 'polypeptide(L)'
;MRDGQRYDAMDAKRSYFEQGISCTPDGGVIPGEEWLTLERYPNYAFSSFGRVMRTKGAKGCRAGRVLKAKIHSTGYPMVSPSVEGVGKWVKVHQLICEAFHGPKPSQAHQVAHADGDRTNSRADNLRWATQVENELDKWEHGTRTFGEGHPSSKYDEATIVAIRSAKGTHEQIGNRFGISRRYIGYIRSGKRWLYSGHKEASNA
;
A
#
# COMPACT_ATOMS: atom_id res chain seq x y z
N MET A 1 22.84 -2.96 26.56
CA MET A 1 21.92 -1.86 26.86
C MET A 1 22.27 -0.73 25.92
N ARG A 2 21.48 -0.50 24.89
CA ARG A 2 21.59 0.68 24.01
C ARG A 2 20.30 1.43 24.16
N ASP A 3 20.40 2.60 24.76
CA ASP A 3 19.29 3.52 24.99
C ASP A 3 18.59 3.83 23.67
N GLY A 4 17.31 3.49 23.63
CA GLY A 4 16.42 3.94 22.58
C GLY A 4 16.18 5.44 22.70
N GLN A 5 16.90 6.24 21.95
CA GLN A 5 16.51 7.64 21.74
C GLN A 5 15.13 7.64 21.06
N ARG A 6 14.12 7.96 21.87
CA ARG A 6 12.83 8.40 21.35
C ARG A 6 13.10 9.66 20.56
N TYR A 7 12.95 9.56 19.24
CA TYR A 7 12.89 10.73 18.39
C TYR A 7 11.69 11.56 18.82
N ASP A 8 11.96 12.68 19.48
CA ASP A 8 10.94 13.62 19.88
C ASP A 8 10.45 14.33 18.60
N ALA A 9 9.30 13.88 18.09
CA ALA A 9 8.66 14.46 16.90
C ALA A 9 8.27 15.95 17.09
N MET A 10 8.43 16.48 18.31
CA MET A 10 8.15 17.88 18.61
C MET A 10 9.27 18.84 18.21
N ASP A 11 10.53 18.43 18.22
CA ASP A 11 11.64 19.32 17.83
C ASP A 11 11.76 19.52 16.31
N ALA A 12 11.34 18.55 15.51
CA ALA A 12 11.26 18.71 14.05
C ALA A 12 10.12 19.63 13.62
N LYS A 13 9.06 19.76 14.41
CA LYS A 13 7.88 20.60 14.10
C LYS A 13 8.15 22.11 14.11
N ARG A 14 9.18 22.57 14.82
CA ARG A 14 9.44 24.01 15.02
C ARG A 14 10.13 24.72 13.86
N SER A 15 10.91 24.02 13.04
CA SER A 15 11.90 24.74 12.21
C SER A 15 11.35 25.31 10.88
N TYR A 16 10.26 24.81 10.34
CA TYR A 16 9.77 25.27 9.02
C TYR A 16 8.69 26.35 9.10
N PHE A 17 7.83 26.35 10.10
CA PHE A 17 6.87 27.42 10.34
C PHE A 17 7.55 28.73 10.79
N GLU A 18 8.65 28.62 11.55
CA GLU A 18 9.44 29.78 12.01
C GLU A 18 10.26 30.43 10.89
N GLN A 19 10.52 29.72 9.77
CA GLN A 19 11.26 30.26 8.63
C GLN A 19 10.38 30.90 7.54
N GLY A 20 9.07 31.02 7.77
CA GLY A 20 8.16 31.74 6.85
C GLY A 20 8.06 31.12 5.44
N ILE A 21 8.37 29.83 5.28
CA ILE A 21 8.25 29.16 3.98
C ILE A 21 6.79 28.79 3.75
N SER A 22 6.03 29.75 3.23
CA SER A 22 4.70 29.53 2.66
C SER A 22 4.87 28.77 1.34
N CYS A 23 4.51 27.49 1.29
CA CYS A 23 4.84 26.63 0.15
C CYS A 23 3.65 25.84 -0.36
N THR A 24 3.01 26.45 -1.35
CA THR A 24 2.31 25.66 -2.35
C THR A 24 2.84 26.02 -3.73
N PRO A 25 2.92 25.10 -4.69
CA PRO A 25 3.25 25.45 -6.08
C PRO A 25 2.23 26.41 -6.68
N ASP A 26 1.03 26.43 -6.12
CA ASP A 26 -0.12 27.25 -6.49
C ASP A 26 -0.49 28.24 -5.38
N GLY A 27 0.39 28.49 -4.41
CA GLY A 27 0.26 29.55 -3.40
C GLY A 27 -0.66 29.26 -2.21
N GLY A 28 -1.23 28.07 -2.01
CA GLY A 28 -2.18 27.81 -0.93
C GLY A 28 -1.60 27.00 0.24
N VAL A 29 -1.67 27.54 1.46
CA VAL A 29 -1.53 26.74 2.70
C VAL A 29 -2.79 25.89 2.83
N ILE A 30 -2.64 24.57 2.93
CA ILE A 30 -3.78 23.71 3.22
C ILE A 30 -3.93 23.64 4.75
N PRO A 31 -5.06 24.05 5.31
CA PRO A 31 -5.26 24.02 6.75
C PRO A 31 -5.07 22.59 7.30
N GLY A 32 -4.30 22.47 8.38
CA GLY A 32 -4.01 21.17 9.01
C GLY A 32 -2.93 20.33 8.32
N GLU A 33 -2.28 20.84 7.28
CA GLU A 33 -1.16 20.16 6.65
C GLU A 33 0.13 20.33 7.47
N GLU A 34 0.75 19.22 7.83
CA GLU A 34 2.04 19.18 8.53
C GLU A 34 3.14 18.74 7.58
N TRP A 35 4.37 19.25 7.80
CA TRP A 35 5.54 18.92 6.98
C TRP A 35 6.69 18.44 7.87
N LEU A 36 7.26 17.27 7.55
CA LEU A 36 8.40 16.68 8.24
C LEU A 36 9.56 16.45 7.28
N THR A 37 10.78 16.32 7.83
CA THR A 37 11.99 16.02 7.05
C THR A 37 12.48 14.62 7.34
N LEU A 38 13.25 14.05 6.40
CA LEU A 38 14.00 12.80 6.58
C LEU A 38 15.49 13.09 6.40
N GLU A 39 16.36 12.56 7.26
CA GLU A 39 17.81 12.78 7.21
C GLU A 39 18.41 12.41 5.85
N ARG A 40 17.93 11.29 5.24
CA ARG A 40 18.39 10.84 3.91
C ARG A 40 17.93 11.75 2.76
N TYR A 41 17.03 12.70 3.02
CA TYR A 41 16.55 13.68 2.05
C TYR A 41 16.56 15.10 2.63
N PRO A 42 17.72 15.65 3.02
CA PRO A 42 17.83 16.88 3.81
C PRO A 42 17.31 18.14 3.08
N ASN A 43 17.10 18.04 1.77
CA ASN A 43 16.61 19.14 0.94
C ASN A 43 15.13 18.99 0.56
N TYR A 44 14.39 18.11 1.26
CA TYR A 44 12.98 17.84 1.00
C TYR A 44 12.18 17.79 2.29
N ALA A 45 10.92 18.18 2.20
CA ALA A 45 9.91 18.01 3.23
C ALA A 45 8.78 17.15 2.70
N PHE A 46 8.15 16.40 3.61
CA PHE A 46 7.13 15.40 3.37
C PHE A 46 5.87 15.81 4.12
N SER A 47 4.75 15.90 3.41
CA SER A 47 3.48 16.40 3.92
C SER A 47 2.60 15.30 4.47
N SER A 48 1.86 15.60 5.55
CA SER A 48 0.79 14.73 6.05
C SER A 48 -0.29 14.43 4.98
N PHE A 49 -0.40 15.26 3.94
CA PHE A 49 -1.34 15.07 2.82
C PHE A 49 -0.71 14.36 1.60
N GLY A 50 0.45 13.72 1.76
CA GLY A 50 1.04 12.91 0.70
C GLY A 50 1.81 13.72 -0.35
N ARG A 51 2.21 14.95 -0.06
CA ARG A 51 2.99 15.80 -0.96
C ARG A 51 4.47 15.78 -0.58
N VAL A 52 5.35 15.98 -1.57
CA VAL A 52 6.80 16.06 -1.36
C VAL A 52 7.31 17.37 -1.93
N MET A 53 7.95 18.17 -1.11
CA MET A 53 8.40 19.51 -1.46
C MET A 53 9.93 19.62 -1.37
N ARG A 54 10.53 20.34 -2.30
CA ARG A 54 11.93 20.72 -2.23
C ARG A 54 12.09 21.97 -1.33
N THR A 55 12.91 21.85 -0.26
CA THR A 55 13.13 22.93 0.72
C THR A 55 14.31 23.83 0.39
N LYS A 56 15.32 23.31 -0.37
CA LYS A 56 16.48 24.10 -0.81
C LYS A 56 16.51 24.24 -2.32
N GLY A 57 16.79 25.45 -2.80
CA GLY A 57 17.00 25.72 -4.22
C GLY A 57 18.23 24.98 -4.76
N ALA A 58 18.23 24.69 -6.07
CA ALA A 58 19.39 24.22 -6.82
C ALA A 58 19.32 24.78 -8.24
N LYS A 59 20.39 24.57 -9.05
CA LYS A 59 20.41 25.03 -10.43
C LYS A 59 19.15 24.54 -11.18
N GLY A 60 18.33 25.49 -11.64
CA GLY A 60 17.08 25.20 -12.35
C GLY A 60 15.89 24.76 -11.47
N CYS A 61 16.03 24.71 -10.15
CA CYS A 61 14.96 24.32 -9.22
C CYS A 61 14.82 25.32 -8.08
N ARG A 62 13.60 25.87 -7.88
CA ARG A 62 13.31 26.79 -6.77
C ARG A 62 12.99 26.01 -5.48
N ALA A 63 13.37 26.59 -4.32
CA ALA A 63 12.84 26.18 -3.04
C ALA A 63 11.31 26.36 -3.00
N GLY A 64 10.60 25.58 -2.19
CA GLY A 64 9.15 25.61 -2.10
C GLY A 64 8.41 24.86 -3.20
N ARG A 65 9.12 24.27 -4.17
CA ARG A 65 8.48 23.52 -5.25
C ARG A 65 8.03 22.14 -4.77
N VAL A 66 6.73 21.85 -4.86
CA VAL A 66 6.19 20.49 -4.69
C VAL A 66 6.51 19.66 -5.93
N LEU A 67 7.02 18.45 -5.72
CA LEU A 67 7.34 17.53 -6.80
C LEU A 67 6.07 16.97 -7.41
N LYS A 68 5.98 16.99 -8.75
CA LYS A 68 4.90 16.33 -9.47
C LYS A 68 5.10 14.81 -9.38
N ALA A 69 4.18 14.12 -8.75
CA ALA A 69 4.18 12.66 -8.72
C ALA A 69 3.78 12.09 -10.08
N LYS A 70 4.41 10.97 -10.47
CA LYS A 70 4.02 10.14 -11.61
C LYS A 70 3.40 8.85 -11.09
N ILE A 71 2.32 8.42 -11.69
CA ILE A 71 1.72 7.12 -11.35
C ILE A 71 2.53 6.02 -12.03
N HIS A 72 3.05 5.10 -11.24
CA HIS A 72 3.71 3.89 -11.72
C HIS A 72 2.68 2.89 -12.29
N SER A 73 3.13 1.96 -13.15
CA SER A 73 2.26 0.89 -13.71
C SER A 73 1.52 0.05 -12.65
N THR A 74 2.06 -0.01 -11.43
CA THR A 74 1.43 -0.66 -10.27
C THR A 74 0.39 0.22 -9.54
N GLY A 75 0.09 1.42 -10.05
CA GLY A 75 -0.89 2.35 -9.48
C GLY A 75 -0.37 3.27 -8.37
N TYR A 76 0.90 3.15 -7.96
CA TYR A 76 1.45 3.99 -6.88
C TYR A 76 2.03 5.31 -7.39
N PRO A 77 1.75 6.44 -6.71
CA PRO A 77 2.46 7.70 -6.95
C PRO A 77 3.95 7.58 -6.61
N MET A 78 4.80 8.06 -7.52
CA MET A 78 6.25 8.09 -7.35
C MET A 78 6.78 9.49 -7.61
N VAL A 79 7.84 9.84 -6.88
CA VAL A 79 8.63 11.06 -7.06
C VAL A 79 10.10 10.71 -7.20
N SER A 80 10.89 11.63 -7.75
CA SER A 80 12.34 11.45 -7.87
C SER A 80 13.08 12.59 -7.15
N PRO A 81 13.17 12.52 -5.80
CA PRO A 81 14.00 13.46 -5.06
C PRO A 81 15.48 13.23 -5.39
N SER A 82 16.23 14.30 -5.62
CA SER A 82 17.67 14.23 -5.93
C SER A 82 18.49 14.54 -4.69
N VAL A 83 19.41 13.63 -4.34
CA VAL A 83 20.44 13.82 -3.31
C VAL A 83 21.78 13.81 -4.01
N GLU A 84 22.62 14.83 -3.77
CA GLU A 84 23.96 14.97 -4.39
C GLU A 84 23.95 14.90 -5.93
N GLY A 85 22.88 15.44 -6.54
CA GLY A 85 22.72 15.42 -8.00
C GLY A 85 22.13 14.13 -8.58
N VAL A 86 21.99 13.07 -7.79
CA VAL A 86 21.41 11.79 -8.22
C VAL A 86 19.94 11.71 -7.84
N GLY A 87 19.05 11.59 -8.81
CA GLY A 87 17.63 11.37 -8.61
C GLY A 87 17.26 9.89 -8.65
N LYS A 88 16.52 9.41 -7.67
CA LYS A 88 16.00 8.04 -7.62
C LYS A 88 14.50 8.04 -7.47
N TRP A 89 13.80 7.26 -8.30
CA TRP A 89 12.35 7.09 -8.19
C TRP A 89 11.98 6.34 -6.91
N VAL A 90 11.15 6.94 -6.09
CA VAL A 90 10.68 6.38 -4.81
C VAL A 90 9.17 6.56 -4.72
N LYS A 91 8.49 5.59 -4.15
CA LYS A 91 7.05 5.66 -3.92
C LYS A 91 6.74 6.67 -2.83
N VAL A 92 5.77 7.56 -3.08
CA VAL A 92 5.39 8.64 -2.14
C VAL A 92 4.96 8.08 -0.79
N HIS A 93 4.08 7.07 -0.78
CA HIS A 93 3.58 6.48 0.47
C HIS A 93 4.70 5.95 1.39
N GLN A 94 5.83 5.46 0.82
CA GLN A 94 6.96 4.99 1.62
C GLN A 94 7.65 6.15 2.34
N LEU A 95 7.83 7.27 1.65
CA LEU A 95 8.44 8.49 2.22
C LEU A 95 7.56 9.10 3.31
N ILE A 96 6.26 9.17 3.05
CA ILE A 96 5.28 9.71 4.01
C ILE A 96 5.16 8.80 5.23
N CYS A 97 5.03 7.49 5.04
CA CYS A 97 4.95 6.54 6.14
C CYS A 97 6.20 6.62 7.03
N GLU A 98 7.40 6.68 6.43
CA GLU A 98 8.64 6.83 7.19
C GLU A 98 8.73 8.15 7.93
N ALA A 99 8.30 9.27 7.33
CA ALA A 99 8.35 10.59 7.94
C ALA A 99 7.40 10.70 9.15
N PHE A 100 6.20 10.12 9.06
CA PHE A 100 5.14 10.31 10.08
C PHE A 100 5.02 9.14 11.07
N HIS A 101 5.40 7.93 10.67
CA HIS A 101 5.29 6.71 11.49
C HIS A 101 6.66 6.12 11.85
N GLY A 102 7.74 6.85 11.53
CA GLY A 102 9.10 6.39 11.80
C GLY A 102 9.64 5.38 10.78
N PRO A 103 10.89 4.92 10.97
CA PRO A 103 11.55 4.02 10.06
C PRO A 103 10.84 2.67 9.98
N LYS A 104 10.99 1.99 8.85
CA LYS A 104 10.45 0.65 8.61
C LYS A 104 10.89 -0.31 9.73
N PRO A 105 9.96 -0.92 10.50
CA PRO A 105 10.30 -1.72 11.69
C PRO A 105 11.13 -2.97 11.37
N SER A 106 10.89 -3.63 10.24
CA SER A 106 11.68 -4.78 9.77
C SER A 106 11.52 -4.98 8.26
N GLN A 107 12.33 -5.85 7.66
CA GLN A 107 12.23 -6.21 6.24
C GLN A 107 10.86 -6.82 5.88
N ALA A 108 10.19 -7.44 6.82
CA ALA A 108 8.87 -8.05 6.62
C ALA A 108 7.72 -7.03 6.52
N HIS A 109 7.93 -5.78 7.00
CA HIS A 109 6.89 -4.76 6.96
C HIS A 109 6.79 -4.10 5.57
N GLN A 110 5.60 -3.68 5.22
CA GLN A 110 5.25 -2.93 4.01
C GLN A 110 4.32 -1.79 4.41
N VAL A 111 4.16 -0.80 3.54
CA VAL A 111 3.16 0.25 3.79
C VAL A 111 1.78 -0.29 3.39
N ALA A 112 0.84 -0.23 4.33
CA ALA A 112 -0.58 -0.50 4.13
C ALA A 112 -1.35 0.82 3.96
N HIS A 113 -2.40 0.81 3.13
CA HIS A 113 -3.36 1.90 2.96
C HIS A 113 -4.66 1.49 3.64
N ALA A 114 -5.10 2.25 4.64
CA ALA A 114 -6.28 1.93 5.44
C ALA A 114 -7.58 1.91 4.62
N ASP A 115 -7.64 2.70 3.55
CA ASP A 115 -8.78 2.75 2.61
C ASP A 115 -8.63 1.83 1.38
N GLY A 116 -7.49 1.13 1.25
CA GLY A 116 -7.16 0.30 0.10
C GLY A 116 -6.79 1.08 -1.18
N ASP A 117 -6.88 2.41 -1.19
CA ASP A 117 -6.51 3.24 -2.34
C ASP A 117 -4.99 3.50 -2.37
N ARG A 118 -4.31 2.94 -3.37
CA ARG A 118 -2.87 3.09 -3.59
C ARG A 118 -2.44 4.52 -3.92
N THR A 119 -3.36 5.36 -4.34
CA THR A 119 -3.09 6.77 -4.69
C THR A 119 -3.18 7.69 -3.50
N ASN A 120 -3.88 7.30 -2.45
CA ASN A 120 -4.04 8.07 -1.22
C ASN A 120 -2.84 7.89 -0.29
N SER A 121 -1.83 8.74 -0.46
CA SER A 121 -0.61 8.74 0.34
C SER A 121 -0.67 9.64 1.58
N ARG A 122 -1.87 9.95 2.12
CA ARG A 122 -2.01 10.72 3.36
C ARG A 122 -1.43 9.95 4.56
N ALA A 123 -0.79 10.66 5.47
CA ALA A 123 -0.15 10.04 6.63
C ALA A 123 -1.15 9.28 7.53
N ASP A 124 -2.35 9.86 7.73
CA ASP A 124 -3.44 9.25 8.51
C ASP A 124 -4.02 7.97 7.87
N ASN A 125 -3.81 7.79 6.57
CA ASN A 125 -4.22 6.61 5.81
C ASN A 125 -3.13 5.53 5.72
N LEU A 126 -1.91 5.80 6.19
CA LEU A 126 -0.78 4.89 6.04
C LEU A 126 -0.36 4.28 7.36
N ARG A 127 0.13 3.04 7.31
CA ARG A 127 0.78 2.37 8.44
C ARG A 127 1.80 1.35 7.96
N TRP A 128 2.75 1.01 8.83
CA TRP A 128 3.58 -0.17 8.62
C TRP A 128 2.77 -1.42 8.95
N ALA A 129 2.74 -2.38 8.06
CA ALA A 129 2.04 -3.65 8.24
C ALA A 129 2.89 -4.81 7.72
N THR A 130 2.75 -5.97 8.32
CA THR A 130 3.31 -7.22 7.82
C THR A 130 2.55 -7.69 6.58
N GLN A 131 3.10 -8.67 5.87
CA GLN A 131 2.39 -9.26 4.73
C GLN A 131 1.06 -9.89 5.14
N VAL A 132 1.01 -10.50 6.34
CA VAL A 132 -0.22 -11.13 6.86
C VAL A 132 -1.30 -10.10 7.12
N GLU A 133 -0.96 -9.00 7.79
CA GLU A 133 -1.88 -7.88 8.05
C GLU A 133 -2.37 -7.25 6.74
N ASN A 134 -1.48 -7.01 5.77
CA ASN A 134 -1.88 -6.52 4.44
C ASN A 134 -2.82 -7.47 3.68
N GLU A 135 -2.69 -8.77 3.88
CA GLU A 135 -3.63 -9.73 3.28
C GLU A 135 -4.98 -9.71 4.01
N LEU A 136 -5.01 -9.49 5.32
CA LEU A 136 -6.24 -9.29 6.08
C LEU A 136 -6.98 -8.01 5.65
N ASP A 137 -6.25 -6.89 5.49
CA ASP A 137 -6.82 -5.64 4.97
C ASP A 137 -7.53 -5.83 3.62
N LYS A 138 -6.92 -6.62 2.71
CA LYS A 138 -7.55 -6.94 1.42
C LYS A 138 -8.86 -7.72 1.56
N TRP A 139 -9.02 -8.50 2.64
CA TRP A 139 -10.27 -9.15 2.97
C TRP A 139 -11.33 -8.14 3.38
N GLU A 140 -10.98 -7.26 4.31
CA GLU A 140 -11.90 -6.23 4.81
C GLU A 140 -12.34 -5.28 3.69
N HIS A 141 -11.42 -4.90 2.79
CA HIS A 141 -11.72 -4.05 1.64
C HIS A 141 -12.41 -4.78 0.48
N GLY A 142 -12.60 -6.10 0.55
CA GLY A 142 -13.16 -6.88 -0.56
C GLY A 142 -12.32 -6.86 -1.85
N THR A 143 -11.06 -6.40 -1.77
CA THR A 143 -10.17 -6.26 -2.93
C THR A 143 -9.37 -7.52 -3.25
N ARG A 144 -9.49 -8.55 -2.40
CA ARG A 144 -8.85 -9.83 -2.64
C ARG A 144 -9.58 -10.58 -3.76
N THR A 145 -8.89 -10.80 -4.86
CA THR A 145 -9.40 -11.64 -5.93
C THR A 145 -9.22 -13.12 -5.58
N PHE A 146 -10.30 -13.87 -5.51
CA PHE A 146 -10.31 -15.32 -5.30
C PHE A 146 -11.42 -15.97 -6.12
N GLY A 147 -11.37 -17.29 -6.22
CA GLY A 147 -12.38 -18.02 -6.97
C GLY A 147 -12.37 -17.66 -8.47
N GLU A 148 -13.54 -17.45 -9.04
CA GLU A 148 -13.71 -17.07 -10.46
C GLU A 148 -13.18 -15.69 -10.79
N GLY A 149 -13.13 -14.75 -9.83
CA GLY A 149 -12.56 -13.42 -9.99
C GLY A 149 -11.02 -13.38 -10.11
N HIS A 150 -10.32 -14.50 -9.87
CA HIS A 150 -8.87 -14.54 -10.02
C HIS A 150 -8.48 -14.63 -11.50
N PRO A 151 -7.54 -13.78 -12.00
CA PRO A 151 -7.16 -13.77 -13.43
C PRO A 151 -6.70 -15.12 -14.00
N SER A 152 -6.20 -16.02 -13.14
CA SER A 152 -5.78 -17.38 -13.53
C SER A 152 -6.85 -18.45 -13.25
N SER A 153 -8.07 -18.04 -12.92
CA SER A 153 -9.15 -18.98 -12.66
C SER A 153 -9.60 -19.63 -13.97
N LYS A 154 -9.64 -20.96 -13.98
CA LYS A 154 -10.11 -21.77 -15.13
C LYS A 154 -11.55 -22.24 -14.96
N TYR A 155 -12.12 -22.05 -13.78
CA TYR A 155 -13.43 -22.57 -13.41
C TYR A 155 -14.26 -21.48 -12.74
N ASP A 156 -15.56 -21.52 -12.96
CA ASP A 156 -16.54 -20.68 -12.30
C ASP A 156 -16.98 -21.28 -10.96
N GLU A 157 -17.64 -20.47 -10.14
CA GLU A 157 -18.11 -20.87 -8.82
C GLU A 157 -19.18 -21.98 -8.90
N ALA A 158 -20.04 -21.95 -9.91
CA ALA A 158 -21.07 -22.97 -10.14
C ALA A 158 -20.44 -24.36 -10.34
N THR A 159 -19.38 -24.43 -11.16
CA THR A 159 -18.62 -25.67 -11.36
C THR A 159 -18.00 -26.18 -10.06
N ILE A 160 -17.46 -25.29 -9.22
CA ILE A 160 -16.85 -25.66 -7.96
C ILE A 160 -17.89 -26.20 -6.96
N VAL A 161 -19.05 -25.56 -6.87
CA VAL A 161 -20.18 -26.04 -6.05
C VAL A 161 -20.67 -27.40 -6.54
N ALA A 162 -20.82 -27.58 -7.86
CA ALA A 162 -21.19 -28.87 -8.46
C ALA A 162 -20.18 -29.98 -8.15
N ILE A 163 -18.87 -29.69 -8.17
CA ILE A 163 -17.80 -30.64 -7.80
C ILE A 163 -17.90 -31.01 -6.32
N ARG A 164 -18.17 -30.08 -5.43
CA ARG A 164 -18.27 -30.33 -3.98
C ARG A 164 -19.48 -31.21 -3.63
N SER A 165 -20.61 -30.98 -4.29
CA SER A 165 -21.86 -31.76 -4.10
C SER A 165 -21.87 -33.09 -4.86
N ALA A 166 -20.97 -33.29 -5.84
CA ALA A 166 -20.95 -34.49 -6.67
C ALA A 166 -20.68 -35.76 -5.83
N LYS A 167 -21.48 -36.81 -6.04
CA LYS A 167 -21.26 -38.13 -5.46
C LYS A 167 -20.24 -38.91 -6.33
N GLY A 168 -19.38 -39.68 -5.69
CA GLY A 168 -18.40 -40.53 -6.34
C GLY A 168 -16.97 -40.32 -5.86
N THR A 169 -16.03 -41.09 -6.40
CA THR A 169 -14.59 -40.93 -6.14
C THR A 169 -14.03 -39.71 -6.82
N HIS A 170 -12.90 -39.17 -6.33
CA HIS A 170 -12.23 -38.03 -6.96
C HIS A 170 -11.87 -38.28 -8.43
N GLU A 171 -11.63 -39.53 -8.80
CA GLU A 171 -11.33 -39.94 -10.18
C GLU A 171 -12.57 -39.86 -11.06
N GLN A 172 -13.69 -40.41 -10.62
CA GLN A 172 -14.97 -40.37 -11.31
C GLN A 172 -15.45 -38.93 -11.52
N ILE A 173 -15.34 -38.10 -10.48
CA ILE A 173 -15.66 -36.67 -10.54
C ILE A 173 -14.69 -35.94 -11.48
N GLY A 174 -13.40 -36.24 -11.40
CA GLY A 174 -12.40 -35.67 -12.30
C GLY A 174 -12.68 -35.94 -13.77
N ASN A 175 -13.01 -37.19 -14.10
CA ASN A 175 -13.37 -37.58 -15.47
C ASN A 175 -14.65 -36.87 -15.96
N ARG A 176 -15.65 -36.71 -15.08
CA ARG A 176 -16.91 -36.01 -15.40
C ARG A 176 -16.71 -34.53 -15.72
N PHE A 177 -15.82 -33.83 -15.00
CA PHE A 177 -15.59 -32.38 -15.11
C PHE A 177 -14.34 -32.04 -15.94
N GLY A 178 -13.59 -33.02 -16.45
CA GLY A 178 -12.33 -32.79 -17.16
C GLY A 178 -11.20 -32.24 -16.28
N ILE A 179 -11.20 -32.60 -15.00
CA ILE A 179 -10.31 -32.07 -13.98
C ILE A 179 -9.51 -33.21 -13.35
N SER A 180 -8.21 -32.99 -13.09
CA SER A 180 -7.37 -34.04 -12.49
C SER A 180 -7.89 -34.46 -11.10
N ARG A 181 -7.80 -35.77 -10.79
CA ARG A 181 -8.14 -36.36 -9.49
C ARG A 181 -7.53 -35.55 -8.32
N ARG A 182 -6.26 -35.14 -8.45
CA ARG A 182 -5.56 -34.37 -7.43
C ARG A 182 -6.21 -33.00 -7.21
N TYR A 183 -6.62 -32.32 -8.25
CA TYR A 183 -7.24 -30.99 -8.14
C TYR A 183 -8.66 -31.08 -7.56
N ILE A 184 -9.43 -32.12 -7.89
CA ILE A 184 -10.71 -32.46 -7.23
C ILE A 184 -10.51 -32.63 -5.73
N GLY A 185 -9.45 -33.34 -5.31
CA GLY A 185 -9.11 -33.47 -3.90
C GLY A 185 -8.85 -32.13 -3.21
N TYR A 186 -8.17 -31.20 -3.88
CA TYR A 186 -7.93 -29.85 -3.33
C TYR A 186 -9.20 -29.00 -3.22
N ILE A 187 -10.11 -29.09 -4.20
CA ILE A 187 -11.40 -28.39 -4.15
C ILE A 187 -12.25 -28.95 -2.98
N ARG A 188 -12.36 -30.24 -2.86
CA ARG A 188 -13.20 -30.89 -1.83
C ARG A 188 -12.63 -30.76 -0.41
N SER A 189 -11.31 -30.71 -0.26
CA SER A 189 -10.65 -30.47 1.04
C SER A 189 -10.55 -28.99 1.43
N GLY A 190 -11.04 -28.05 0.59
CA GLY A 190 -10.93 -26.62 0.83
C GLY A 190 -9.54 -26.04 0.65
N LYS A 191 -8.51 -26.81 0.20
CA LYS A 191 -7.17 -26.28 -0.10
C LYS A 191 -7.15 -25.31 -1.30
N ARG A 192 -8.14 -25.43 -2.16
CA ARG A 192 -8.43 -24.52 -3.27
C ARG A 192 -9.90 -24.14 -3.20
N TRP A 193 -10.19 -22.92 -3.63
CA TRP A 193 -11.57 -22.42 -3.61
C TRP A 193 -12.21 -22.40 -2.22
N LEU A 194 -11.43 -22.03 -1.18
CA LEU A 194 -11.83 -22.05 0.22
C LEU A 194 -13.15 -21.28 0.48
N TYR A 195 -13.40 -20.24 -0.28
CA TYR A 195 -14.48 -19.26 -0.07
C TYR A 195 -15.61 -19.29 -1.10
N SER A 196 -15.61 -20.27 -2.02
CA SER A 196 -16.75 -20.44 -2.91
C SER A 196 -17.98 -20.91 -2.12
N GLY A 197 -19.09 -20.19 -2.25
CA GLY A 197 -20.34 -20.45 -1.54
C GLY A 197 -20.59 -19.57 -0.30
N HIS A 198 -19.69 -18.63 0.06
CA HIS A 198 -19.89 -17.73 1.21
C HIS A 198 -20.42 -16.32 0.86
N LYS A 199 -20.81 -16.08 -0.39
CA LYS A 199 -21.35 -14.75 -0.79
C LYS A 199 -22.72 -14.39 -0.14
N GLU A 200 -23.39 -15.32 0.49
CA GLU A 200 -24.76 -15.08 1.05
C GLU A 200 -24.77 -14.60 2.50
N ALA A 201 -23.64 -14.62 3.23
CA ALA A 201 -23.62 -14.29 4.65
C ALA A 201 -23.35 -12.79 4.98
N SER A 202 -23.07 -11.95 3.98
CA SER A 202 -22.67 -10.54 4.22
C SER A 202 -23.77 -9.51 3.95
N ASN A 203 -24.99 -9.94 3.60
CA ASN A 203 -26.13 -9.05 3.32
C ASN A 203 -27.39 -9.42 4.14
N ALA A 204 -27.23 -9.88 5.38
CA ALA A 204 -28.34 -10.05 6.31
C ALA A 204 -28.11 -9.20 7.57
#